data_6449ee7676938125454f48e5c0994d64
#
_entry.id   6449ee7676938125454f48e5c0994d64
#
_cell.length_a   1.000
_cell.length_b   1.000
_cell.length_c   1.000
_cell.angle_alpha   90.00
_cell.angle_beta   90.00
_cell.angle_gamma   90.00
#
_symmetry.space_group_name_H-M   'P 1'
#
loop_
_entity.id
_entity.type
_entity.pdbx_description
1 polymer ?
#
loop_
_entity_poly.entity_id
_entity_poly.type
_entity_poly.pdbx_seq_one_letter_code
_entity_poly.pdbx_strand_id
1 'polypeptide(L)'
;MVKELVENAIDAGSTAITVEIKEGGISFIRITDNGCGIERDQVAVAFYRHSTSKIRSAEDLLTVKSLGFRGEALSSISAVARVELITKTYDELTGTRYVIEGSKELSNEEIGAPDGTTFIVKDLFYNVPARRKFLKTAQTEGSYISDMVEKLALSHPDISFKFINNNQTKLHTSGNGNRKDIIYHIFGREISSSLLEVKHECEYFKVEGFIGKPVITRGNRNYENYFINGRYVKSNILSRAIEEAYKSFLMQHQYPFTVLYFTFFSELDVNVHRPRWSLGSTTTTRYMLNCVTQYMQFYLIRR
;
A
#
# COMPACT_ATOMS: atom_id res chain seq x y z
N MET A 1 -10.29 3.41 3.10
CA MET A 1 -10.98 2.11 3.28
C MET A 1 -10.21 0.97 2.60
N VAL A 2 -10.17 0.84 1.25
CA VAL A 2 -9.46 -0.29 0.59
C VAL A 2 -8.03 -0.42 1.09
N LYS A 3 -7.29 0.68 1.21
CA LYS A 3 -5.92 0.69 1.76
C LYS A 3 -5.84 0.02 3.14
N GLU A 4 -6.70 0.40 4.07
CA GLU A 4 -6.70 -0.13 5.44
C GLU A 4 -6.99 -1.64 5.48
N LEU A 5 -7.95 -2.11 4.65
CA LEU A 5 -8.27 -3.53 4.58
C LEU A 5 -7.13 -4.36 3.97
N VAL A 6 -6.47 -3.83 2.93
CA VAL A 6 -5.29 -4.49 2.33
C VAL A 6 -4.10 -4.48 3.29
N GLU A 7 -3.86 -3.38 4.00
CA GLU A 7 -2.82 -3.31 5.04
C GLU A 7 -3.09 -4.30 6.19
N ASN A 8 -4.37 -4.50 6.56
CA ASN A 8 -4.72 -5.55 7.53
C ASN A 8 -4.41 -6.96 7.01
N ALA A 9 -4.69 -7.23 5.73
CA ALA A 9 -4.34 -8.51 5.10
C ALA A 9 -2.82 -8.75 5.08
N ILE A 10 -2.03 -7.71 4.79
CA ILE A 10 -0.56 -7.77 4.85
C ILE A 10 -0.10 -8.06 6.28
N ASP A 11 -0.64 -7.34 7.26
CA ASP A 11 -0.31 -7.51 8.69
C ASP A 11 -0.72 -8.89 9.23
N ALA A 12 -1.74 -9.55 8.61
CA ALA A 12 -2.14 -10.93 8.91
C ALA A 12 -1.19 -11.98 8.31
N GLY A 13 -0.08 -11.57 7.68
CA GLY A 13 0.92 -12.45 7.10
C GLY A 13 0.48 -13.13 5.81
N SER A 14 -0.44 -12.52 5.07
CA SER A 14 -0.93 -13.08 3.80
C SER A 14 0.16 -13.15 2.75
N THR A 15 0.17 -14.22 1.97
CA THR A 15 1.02 -14.40 0.78
C THR A 15 0.27 -14.13 -0.53
N ALA A 16 -1.06 -14.04 -0.46
CA ALA A 16 -1.91 -13.75 -1.61
C ALA A 16 -3.09 -12.85 -1.19
N ILE A 17 -3.29 -11.75 -1.91
CA ILE A 17 -4.36 -10.80 -1.66
C ILE A 17 -5.08 -10.50 -2.98
N THR A 18 -6.40 -10.70 -3.00
CA THR A 18 -7.26 -10.34 -4.12
C THR A 18 -8.12 -9.14 -3.74
N VAL A 19 -8.07 -8.09 -4.54
CA VAL A 19 -8.92 -6.90 -4.42
C VAL A 19 -9.84 -6.85 -5.62
N GLU A 20 -11.14 -6.89 -5.40
CA GLU A 20 -12.16 -6.75 -6.45
C GLU A 20 -13.05 -5.56 -6.15
N ILE A 21 -13.31 -4.73 -7.17
CA ILE A 21 -14.21 -3.58 -7.07
C ILE A 21 -15.20 -3.53 -8.23
N LYS A 22 -16.36 -2.95 -7.98
CA LYS A 22 -17.31 -2.55 -9.03
C LYS A 22 -17.70 -1.09 -8.82
N GLU A 23 -17.94 -0.40 -9.94
CA GLU A 23 -18.31 1.03 -9.95
C GLU A 23 -17.35 1.90 -9.10
N GLY A 24 -16.03 1.67 -9.27
CA GLY A 24 -15.02 2.42 -8.53
C GLY A 24 -14.98 2.12 -7.02
N GLY A 25 -15.53 0.98 -6.58
CA GLY A 25 -15.63 0.62 -5.17
C GLY A 25 -16.82 1.26 -4.44
N ILE A 26 -17.75 1.89 -5.17
CA ILE A 26 -18.93 2.53 -4.59
C ILE A 26 -20.01 1.49 -4.30
N SER A 27 -20.31 0.63 -5.27
CA SER A 27 -21.33 -0.42 -5.11
C SER A 27 -20.77 -1.70 -4.48
N PHE A 28 -19.51 -2.03 -4.75
CA PHE A 28 -18.94 -3.29 -4.30
C PHE A 28 -17.42 -3.21 -4.14
N ILE A 29 -16.92 -3.72 -3.01
CA ILE A 29 -15.51 -4.01 -2.75
C ILE A 29 -15.46 -5.39 -2.11
N ARG A 30 -14.56 -6.25 -2.60
CA ARG A 30 -14.19 -7.51 -1.97
C ARG A 30 -12.68 -7.59 -1.82
N ILE A 31 -12.21 -7.88 -0.63
CA ILE A 31 -10.80 -8.12 -0.35
C ILE A 31 -10.71 -9.49 0.30
N THR A 32 -9.99 -10.37 -0.36
CA THR A 32 -9.75 -11.75 0.09
C THR A 32 -8.27 -11.96 0.27
N ASP A 33 -7.90 -12.51 1.39
CA ASP A 33 -6.54 -12.87 1.76
C ASP A 33 -6.46 -14.29 2.31
N ASN A 34 -5.26 -14.84 2.36
CA ASN A 34 -4.94 -16.14 2.95
C ASN A 34 -4.07 -16.00 4.20
N GLY A 35 -4.28 -14.93 4.98
CA GLY A 35 -3.56 -14.68 6.22
C GLY A 35 -4.05 -15.55 7.40
N CYS A 36 -3.68 -15.18 8.61
CA CYS A 36 -3.99 -15.95 9.82
C CYS A 36 -5.48 -16.03 10.17
N GLY A 37 -6.36 -15.25 9.52
CA GLY A 37 -7.77 -15.17 9.87
C GLY A 37 -8.04 -14.40 11.17
N ILE A 38 -9.30 -14.44 11.61
CA ILE A 38 -9.75 -13.82 12.87
C ILE A 38 -10.50 -14.89 13.68
N GLU A 39 -10.09 -15.09 14.93
CA GLU A 39 -10.75 -16.02 15.84
C GLU A 39 -12.24 -15.65 16.04
N ARG A 40 -13.10 -16.63 16.16
CA ARG A 40 -14.56 -16.47 16.21
C ARG A 40 -15.02 -15.48 17.28
N ASP A 41 -14.44 -15.54 18.47
CA ASP A 41 -14.76 -14.65 19.60
C ASP A 41 -14.26 -13.20 19.36
N GLN A 42 -13.28 -13.01 18.49
CA GLN A 42 -12.69 -11.71 18.14
C GLN A 42 -13.42 -11.02 16.97
N VAL A 43 -14.23 -11.74 16.19
CA VAL A 43 -14.88 -11.21 15.00
C VAL A 43 -15.77 -10.00 15.31
N ALA A 44 -16.69 -10.13 16.28
CA ALA A 44 -17.58 -9.02 16.67
C ALA A 44 -16.77 -7.85 17.30
N VAL A 45 -15.77 -8.20 18.13
CA VAL A 45 -14.91 -7.23 18.82
C VAL A 45 -14.13 -6.37 17.84
N ALA A 46 -13.70 -6.92 16.69
CA ALA A 46 -12.95 -6.20 15.66
C ALA A 46 -13.73 -5.00 15.07
N PHE A 47 -15.06 -4.96 15.19
CA PHE A 47 -15.90 -3.84 14.76
C PHE A 47 -16.19 -2.80 15.85
N TYR A 48 -15.73 -2.99 17.08
CA TYR A 48 -15.84 -1.97 18.13
C TYR A 48 -14.79 -0.86 17.93
N ARG A 49 -15.13 0.36 18.37
CA ARG A 49 -14.17 1.47 18.36
C ARG A 49 -13.04 1.20 19.34
N HIS A 50 -11.82 1.57 18.92
CA HIS A 50 -10.59 1.38 19.71
C HIS A 50 -10.20 -0.07 19.97
N SER A 51 -10.81 -1.03 19.27
CA SER A 51 -10.40 -2.43 19.30
C SER A 51 -9.16 -2.62 18.42
N THR A 52 -8.02 -2.87 19.03
CA THR A 52 -6.78 -3.23 18.31
C THR A 52 -6.05 -4.33 19.08
N SER A 53 -5.73 -5.40 18.38
CA SER A 53 -4.84 -6.44 18.88
C SER A 53 -3.35 -6.05 18.79
N LYS A 54 -3.05 -4.95 18.11
CA LYS A 54 -1.70 -4.55 17.69
C LYS A 54 -0.98 -3.64 18.68
N ILE A 55 -1.69 -3.01 19.63
CA ILE A 55 -1.15 -2.10 20.64
C ILE A 55 -1.79 -2.43 21.98
N ARG A 56 -0.99 -2.85 22.96
CA ARG A 56 -1.41 -3.14 24.33
C ARG A 56 -0.80 -2.17 25.36
N SER A 57 0.31 -1.47 24.99
CA SER A 57 1.01 -0.52 25.84
C SER A 57 1.43 0.74 25.07
N ALA A 58 1.77 1.82 25.80
CA ALA A 58 2.32 3.04 25.20
C ALA A 58 3.70 2.80 24.55
N GLU A 59 4.44 1.80 25.01
CA GLU A 59 5.75 1.42 24.47
C GLU A 59 5.63 0.74 23.12
N ASP A 60 4.53 0.02 22.87
CA ASP A 60 4.24 -0.61 21.56
C ASP A 60 4.13 0.44 20.45
N LEU A 61 3.69 1.68 20.79
CA LEU A 61 3.60 2.78 19.82
C LEU A 61 4.94 3.18 19.20
N LEU A 62 6.04 2.98 19.93
CA LEU A 62 7.38 3.30 19.45
C LEU A 62 7.98 2.21 18.57
N THR A 63 7.49 0.97 18.69
CA THR A 63 8.02 -0.23 18.02
C THR A 63 7.10 -0.81 16.95
N VAL A 64 5.92 -0.19 16.73
CA VAL A 64 4.90 -0.70 15.79
C VAL A 64 5.45 -0.85 14.37
N LYS A 65 5.69 -2.09 13.98
CA LYS A 65 6.02 -2.48 12.59
C LYS A 65 4.75 -2.69 11.73
N SER A 66 3.57 -2.85 12.36
CA SER A 66 2.32 -3.08 11.64
C SER A 66 1.87 -1.85 10.85
N LEU A 67 1.27 -2.07 9.68
CA LEU A 67 0.79 -1.01 8.79
C LEU A 67 -0.46 -0.31 9.35
N GLY A 68 -1.34 -1.04 10.08
CA GLY A 68 -2.56 -0.52 10.72
C GLY A 68 -2.52 -0.66 12.25
N PHE A 69 -2.76 0.42 13.01
CA PHE A 69 -2.66 0.41 14.48
C PHE A 69 -3.80 1.14 15.23
N ARG A 70 -4.70 1.85 14.53
CA ARG A 70 -5.70 2.72 15.20
C ARG A 70 -6.93 2.00 15.72
N GLY A 71 -7.22 0.76 15.30
CA GLY A 71 -8.40 0.01 15.74
C GLY A 71 -9.76 0.63 15.39
N GLU A 72 -9.80 1.53 14.40
CA GLU A 72 -11.01 2.28 14.04
C GLU A 72 -11.48 2.05 12.60
N ALA A 73 -10.70 1.32 11.78
CA ALA A 73 -11.02 1.16 10.37
C ALA A 73 -12.33 0.40 10.17
N LEU A 74 -12.49 -0.78 10.80
CA LEU A 74 -13.65 -1.63 10.62
C LEU A 74 -14.93 -1.00 11.18
N SER A 75 -14.85 -0.38 12.36
CA SER A 75 -15.99 0.34 12.96
C SER A 75 -16.43 1.51 12.08
N SER A 76 -15.49 2.25 11.47
CA SER A 76 -15.81 3.36 10.58
C SER A 76 -16.42 2.88 9.25
N ILE A 77 -15.98 1.74 8.72
CA ILE A 77 -16.50 1.14 7.48
C ILE A 77 -17.94 0.64 7.71
N SER A 78 -18.16 -0.14 8.78
CA SER A 78 -19.47 -0.70 9.10
C SER A 78 -20.53 0.35 9.39
N ALA A 79 -20.12 1.53 9.88
CA ALA A 79 -21.03 2.63 10.12
C ALA A 79 -21.64 3.25 8.84
N VAL A 80 -20.97 3.11 7.69
CA VAL A 80 -21.35 3.79 6.44
C VAL A 80 -21.56 2.85 5.25
N ALA A 81 -21.49 1.55 5.46
CA ALA A 81 -21.65 0.54 4.43
C ALA A 81 -22.30 -0.72 4.98
N ARG A 82 -22.67 -1.63 4.08
CA ARG A 82 -23.07 -3.00 4.40
C ARG A 82 -21.82 -3.87 4.31
N VAL A 83 -21.45 -4.50 5.42
CA VAL A 83 -20.22 -5.30 5.52
C VAL A 83 -20.55 -6.75 5.81
N GLU A 84 -19.96 -7.64 5.03
CA GLU A 84 -19.94 -9.07 5.27
C GLU A 84 -18.49 -9.50 5.44
N LEU A 85 -18.18 -10.09 6.56
CA LEU A 85 -16.88 -10.66 6.90
C LEU A 85 -16.99 -12.18 6.93
N ILE A 86 -16.13 -12.87 6.20
CA ILE A 86 -15.98 -14.31 6.23
C ILE A 86 -14.53 -14.59 6.62
N THR A 87 -14.32 -15.33 7.70
CA THR A 87 -12.96 -15.60 8.18
C THR A 87 -12.86 -16.96 8.83
N LYS A 88 -11.67 -17.55 8.76
CA LYS A 88 -11.32 -18.79 9.45
C LYS A 88 -9.84 -18.78 9.80
N THR A 89 -9.50 -19.17 11.00
CA THR A 89 -8.12 -19.45 11.41
C THR A 89 -7.74 -20.88 11.06
N TYR A 90 -6.44 -21.16 11.00
CA TYR A 90 -5.93 -22.49 10.69
C TYR A 90 -6.39 -23.57 11.71
N ASP A 91 -6.50 -23.17 12.99
CA ASP A 91 -6.83 -24.09 14.08
C ASP A 91 -8.33 -24.39 14.21
N GLU A 92 -9.20 -23.65 13.51
CA GLU A 92 -10.66 -23.81 13.54
C GLU A 92 -11.14 -24.75 12.43
N LEU A 93 -12.11 -25.62 12.74
CA LEU A 93 -12.73 -26.53 11.75
C LEU A 93 -13.70 -25.78 10.83
N THR A 94 -14.43 -24.81 11.37
CA THR A 94 -15.43 -24.01 10.66
C THR A 94 -15.03 -22.55 10.70
N GLY A 95 -15.41 -21.80 9.67
CA GLY A 95 -15.25 -20.35 9.64
C GLY A 95 -16.47 -19.64 10.21
N THR A 96 -16.33 -18.34 10.35
CA THR A 96 -17.39 -17.42 10.81
C THR A 96 -17.79 -16.49 9.66
N ARG A 97 -19.11 -16.38 9.43
CA ARG A 97 -19.71 -15.36 8.60
C ARG A 97 -20.39 -14.32 9.49
N TYR A 98 -19.94 -13.09 9.41
CA TYR A 98 -20.46 -11.98 10.21
C TYR A 98 -21.00 -10.89 9.28
N VAL A 99 -22.24 -10.47 9.49
CA VAL A 99 -22.91 -9.44 8.71
C VAL A 99 -23.27 -8.27 9.61
N ILE A 100 -22.83 -7.07 9.22
CA ILE A 100 -23.08 -5.83 9.95
C ILE A 100 -23.45 -4.70 8.99
N GLU A 101 -24.46 -3.92 9.33
CA GLU A 101 -24.96 -2.79 8.54
C GLU A 101 -25.23 -1.59 9.44
N GLY A 102 -24.67 -0.42 9.11
CA GLY A 102 -24.83 0.80 9.89
C GLY A 102 -24.46 0.62 11.36
N SER A 103 -23.40 -0.15 11.64
CA SER A 103 -22.94 -0.54 12.98
C SER A 103 -23.88 -1.44 13.77
N LYS A 104 -24.87 -2.07 13.13
CA LYS A 104 -25.77 -3.05 13.75
C LYS A 104 -25.44 -4.43 13.23
N GLU A 105 -25.17 -5.37 14.12
CA GLU A 105 -25.03 -6.78 13.79
C GLU A 105 -26.34 -7.33 13.26
N LEU A 106 -26.30 -8.02 12.12
CA LEU A 106 -27.44 -8.70 11.51
C LEU A 106 -27.36 -10.21 11.67
N SER A 107 -26.17 -10.80 11.50
CA SER A 107 -25.95 -12.23 11.73
C SER A 107 -24.50 -12.54 12.10
N ASN A 108 -24.33 -13.63 12.84
CA ASN A 108 -23.05 -14.22 13.19
C ASN A 108 -23.22 -15.75 13.14
N GLU A 109 -22.73 -16.36 12.05
CA GLU A 109 -23.05 -17.74 11.69
C GLU A 109 -21.78 -18.54 11.44
N GLU A 110 -21.82 -19.83 11.75
CA GLU A 110 -20.80 -20.78 11.32
C GLU A 110 -20.99 -21.17 9.87
N ILE A 111 -19.89 -21.16 9.12
CA ILE A 111 -19.89 -21.59 7.71
C ILE A 111 -18.62 -22.38 7.36
N GLY A 112 -18.67 -23.13 6.27
CA GLY A 112 -17.45 -23.62 5.65
C GLY A 112 -16.71 -22.48 4.95
N ALA A 113 -15.44 -22.25 5.30
CA ALA A 113 -14.61 -21.20 4.70
C ALA A 113 -13.15 -21.66 4.56
N PRO A 114 -12.39 -21.18 3.58
CA PRO A 114 -10.95 -21.35 3.54
C PRO A 114 -10.28 -20.55 4.67
N ASP A 115 -9.04 -20.89 4.99
CA ASP A 115 -8.19 -20.12 5.91
C ASP A 115 -7.96 -18.71 5.35
N GLY A 116 -7.90 -17.72 6.26
CA GLY A 116 -7.76 -16.30 5.90
C GLY A 116 -9.03 -15.50 6.09
N THR A 117 -9.12 -14.36 5.40
CA THR A 117 -10.21 -13.41 5.59
C THR A 117 -10.75 -12.89 4.25
N THR A 118 -12.06 -12.78 4.17
CA THR A 118 -12.76 -12.11 3.06
C THR A 118 -13.64 -11.00 3.61
N PHE A 119 -13.33 -9.75 3.27
CA PHE A 119 -14.21 -8.60 3.49
C PHE A 119 -15.00 -8.30 2.23
N ILE A 120 -16.32 -8.18 2.36
CA ILE A 120 -17.23 -7.72 1.30
C ILE A 120 -17.92 -6.47 1.81
N VAL A 121 -17.71 -5.36 1.12
CA VAL A 121 -18.31 -4.07 1.44
C VAL A 121 -19.23 -3.67 0.29
N LYS A 122 -20.50 -3.40 0.59
CA LYS A 122 -21.51 -3.02 -0.40
C LYS A 122 -22.11 -1.66 -0.06
N ASP A 123 -22.55 -0.95 -1.09
CA ASP A 123 -23.35 0.28 -1.00
C ASP A 123 -22.70 1.35 -0.11
N LEU A 124 -21.45 1.70 -0.41
CA LEU A 124 -20.69 2.69 0.36
C LEU A 124 -21.44 4.02 0.46
N PHE A 125 -21.58 4.55 1.69
CA PHE A 125 -22.32 5.78 2.02
C PHE A 125 -23.83 5.70 1.73
N TYR A 126 -24.44 4.51 1.76
CA TYR A 126 -25.89 4.36 1.54
C TYR A 126 -26.71 5.20 2.54
N ASN A 127 -26.24 5.33 3.78
CA ASN A 127 -26.88 6.06 4.87
C ASN A 127 -26.30 7.48 5.11
N VAL A 128 -25.33 7.91 4.30
CA VAL A 128 -24.67 9.23 4.42
C VAL A 128 -24.64 9.95 3.07
N PRO A 129 -25.82 10.40 2.55
CA PRO A 129 -25.94 10.99 1.21
C PRO A 129 -24.99 12.19 0.98
N ALA A 130 -24.73 12.98 2.02
CA ALA A 130 -23.79 14.10 1.95
C ALA A 130 -22.38 13.64 1.56
N ARG A 131 -21.87 12.56 2.17
CA ARG A 131 -20.54 12.00 1.82
C ARG A 131 -20.55 11.37 0.43
N ARG A 132 -21.64 10.72 0.04
CA ARG A 132 -21.76 10.11 -1.29
C ARG A 132 -21.65 11.14 -2.42
N LYS A 133 -22.12 12.37 -2.23
CA LYS A 133 -22.00 13.48 -3.20
C LYS A 133 -20.55 13.95 -3.42
N PHE A 134 -19.64 13.70 -2.50
CA PHE A 134 -18.23 14.07 -2.65
C PHE A 134 -17.40 13.03 -3.37
N LEU A 135 -17.93 11.84 -3.64
CA LEU A 135 -17.26 10.84 -4.46
C LEU A 135 -17.08 11.37 -5.89
N LYS A 136 -15.94 11.07 -6.46
CA LYS A 136 -15.68 11.35 -7.88
C LYS A 136 -16.45 10.35 -8.77
N THR A 137 -16.22 10.42 -10.07
CA THR A 137 -16.78 9.41 -10.99
C THR A 137 -16.23 8.03 -10.65
N ALA A 138 -17.01 6.98 -10.93
CA ALA A 138 -16.58 5.59 -10.71
C ALA A 138 -15.23 5.26 -11.38
N GLN A 139 -14.97 5.86 -12.55
CA GLN A 139 -13.70 5.72 -13.25
C GLN A 139 -12.55 6.35 -12.47
N THR A 140 -12.74 7.55 -11.92
CA THR A 140 -11.71 8.27 -11.14
C THR A 140 -11.41 7.54 -9.83
N GLU A 141 -12.45 7.12 -9.08
CA GLU A 141 -12.30 6.37 -7.84
C GLU A 141 -11.59 5.02 -8.11
N GLY A 142 -11.99 4.31 -9.17
CA GLY A 142 -11.34 3.07 -9.59
C GLY A 142 -9.86 3.25 -9.95
N SER A 143 -9.50 4.39 -10.57
CA SER A 143 -8.10 4.72 -10.88
C SER A 143 -7.28 4.99 -9.62
N TYR A 144 -7.85 5.65 -8.62
CA TYR A 144 -7.18 5.86 -7.31
C TYR A 144 -6.93 4.54 -6.57
N ILE A 145 -7.91 3.60 -6.65
CA ILE A 145 -7.73 2.28 -6.04
C ILE A 145 -6.66 1.49 -6.80
N SER A 146 -6.65 1.53 -8.14
CA SER A 146 -5.60 0.88 -8.96
C SER A 146 -4.21 1.37 -8.57
N ASP A 147 -3.99 2.69 -8.59
CA ASP A 147 -2.71 3.32 -8.22
C ASP A 147 -2.27 2.92 -6.79
N MET A 148 -3.21 2.83 -5.86
CA MET A 148 -2.92 2.42 -4.49
C MET A 148 -2.53 0.94 -4.40
N VAL A 149 -3.25 0.02 -5.10
CA VAL A 149 -2.92 -1.41 -5.12
C VAL A 149 -1.57 -1.65 -5.81
N GLU A 150 -1.28 -0.95 -6.89
CA GLU A 150 0.02 -1.00 -7.57
C GLU A 150 1.18 -0.62 -6.64
N LYS A 151 1.01 0.42 -5.83
CA LYS A 151 2.02 0.84 -4.85
C LYS A 151 2.19 -0.15 -3.71
N LEU A 152 1.11 -0.78 -3.25
CA LEU A 152 1.18 -1.85 -2.26
C LEU A 152 1.89 -3.08 -2.83
N ALA A 153 1.61 -3.47 -4.07
CA ALA A 153 2.31 -4.54 -4.75
C ALA A 153 3.81 -4.26 -4.92
N LEU A 154 4.18 -3.03 -5.30
CA LEU A 154 5.59 -2.61 -5.38
C LEU A 154 6.29 -2.68 -4.02
N SER A 155 5.60 -2.35 -2.92
CA SER A 155 6.19 -2.37 -1.58
C SER A 155 6.33 -3.77 -0.97
N HIS A 156 5.53 -4.75 -1.44
CA HIS A 156 5.49 -6.12 -0.92
C HIS A 156 5.68 -7.13 -2.07
N PRO A 157 6.89 -7.29 -2.57
CA PRO A 157 7.18 -8.16 -3.72
C PRO A 157 6.99 -9.65 -3.44
N ASP A 158 6.95 -10.03 -2.18
CA ASP A 158 6.73 -11.37 -1.64
C ASP A 158 5.24 -11.75 -1.56
N ILE A 159 4.33 -10.81 -1.81
CA ILE A 159 2.88 -11.04 -1.81
C ILE A 159 2.35 -11.04 -3.25
N SER A 160 1.54 -12.05 -3.58
CA SER A 160 0.78 -12.06 -4.82
C SER A 160 -0.44 -11.15 -4.71
N PHE A 161 -0.48 -10.10 -5.52
CA PHE A 161 -1.63 -9.19 -5.63
C PHE A 161 -2.43 -9.46 -6.90
N LYS A 162 -3.75 -9.60 -6.76
CA LYS A 162 -4.69 -9.64 -7.88
C LYS A 162 -5.70 -8.51 -7.72
N PHE A 163 -5.75 -7.61 -8.72
CA PHE A 163 -6.73 -6.53 -8.75
C PHE A 163 -7.71 -6.71 -9.90
N ILE A 164 -9.01 -6.73 -9.55
CA ILE A 164 -10.12 -6.92 -10.48
C ILE A 164 -11.02 -5.68 -10.40
N ASN A 165 -11.25 -5.04 -11.54
CA ASN A 165 -12.16 -3.90 -11.66
C ASN A 165 -13.24 -4.20 -12.69
N ASN A 166 -14.51 -4.18 -12.27
CA ASN A 166 -15.66 -4.53 -13.11
C ASN A 166 -15.47 -5.87 -13.85
N ASN A 167 -15.13 -6.92 -13.11
CA ASN A 167 -14.87 -8.29 -13.58
C ASN A 167 -13.66 -8.44 -14.52
N GLN A 168 -12.84 -7.39 -14.71
CA GLN A 168 -11.61 -7.45 -15.51
C GLN A 168 -10.38 -7.42 -14.59
N THR A 169 -9.51 -8.40 -14.73
CA THR A 169 -8.22 -8.40 -14.04
C THR A 169 -7.34 -7.29 -14.61
N LYS A 170 -6.96 -6.33 -13.77
CA LYS A 170 -6.12 -5.18 -14.13
C LYS A 170 -4.67 -5.36 -13.70
N LEU A 171 -4.43 -6.08 -12.61
CA LEU A 171 -3.10 -6.42 -12.10
C LEU A 171 -3.11 -7.86 -11.60
N HIS A 172 -2.03 -8.58 -11.83
CA HIS A 172 -1.75 -9.86 -11.20
C HIS A 172 -0.23 -10.00 -11.05
N THR A 173 0.27 -10.04 -9.81
CA THR A 173 1.68 -10.25 -9.49
C THR A 173 1.90 -11.65 -8.93
N SER A 174 3.11 -12.17 -9.09
CA SER A 174 3.44 -13.55 -8.73
C SER A 174 3.71 -13.78 -7.24
N GLY A 175 4.11 -12.72 -6.49
CA GLY A 175 4.55 -12.86 -5.09
C GLY A 175 5.88 -13.58 -4.94
N ASN A 176 6.74 -13.54 -5.96
CA ASN A 176 8.02 -14.29 -6.00
C ASN A 176 9.22 -13.51 -5.41
N GLY A 177 8.99 -12.35 -4.80
CA GLY A 177 10.04 -11.47 -4.26
C GLY A 177 10.79 -10.66 -5.32
N ASN A 178 10.51 -10.85 -6.60
CA ASN A 178 11.24 -10.19 -7.68
C ASN A 178 10.61 -8.81 -8.01
N ARG A 179 11.24 -7.74 -7.53
CA ARG A 179 10.80 -6.35 -7.76
C ARG A 179 10.75 -5.97 -9.24
N LYS A 180 11.67 -6.48 -10.07
CA LYS A 180 11.69 -6.20 -11.51
C LYS A 180 10.51 -6.83 -12.24
N ASP A 181 10.08 -8.01 -11.80
CA ASP A 181 8.90 -8.69 -12.31
C ASP A 181 7.62 -7.87 -12.05
N ILE A 182 7.48 -7.32 -10.84
CA ILE A 182 6.35 -6.44 -10.52
C ILE A 182 6.36 -5.18 -11.38
N ILE A 183 7.52 -4.55 -11.56
CA ILE A 183 7.66 -3.38 -12.44
C ILE A 183 7.24 -3.72 -13.87
N TYR A 184 7.58 -4.92 -14.35
CA TYR A 184 7.13 -5.40 -15.65
C TYR A 184 5.60 -5.53 -15.72
N HIS A 185 4.97 -6.12 -14.71
CA HIS A 185 3.52 -6.31 -14.66
C HIS A 185 2.75 -4.99 -14.58
N ILE A 186 3.28 -3.97 -13.88
CA ILE A 186 2.61 -2.67 -13.69
C ILE A 186 2.88 -1.73 -14.85
N PHE A 187 4.15 -1.60 -15.29
CA PHE A 187 4.58 -0.56 -16.22
C PHE A 187 4.92 -1.09 -17.63
N GLY A 188 4.93 -2.39 -17.81
CA GLY A 188 5.15 -3.04 -19.09
C GLY A 188 6.63 -3.24 -19.48
N ARG A 189 6.81 -3.91 -20.62
CA ARG A 189 8.12 -4.34 -21.12
C ARG A 189 9.07 -3.19 -21.46
N GLU A 190 8.55 -2.11 -22.05
CA GLU A 190 9.34 -0.95 -22.46
C GLU A 190 10.10 -0.36 -21.27
N ILE A 191 9.41 -0.09 -20.17
CA ILE A 191 10.00 0.43 -18.94
C ILE A 191 10.95 -0.59 -18.34
N SER A 192 10.50 -1.82 -18.14
CA SER A 192 11.28 -2.87 -17.47
C SER A 192 12.61 -3.18 -18.15
N SER A 193 12.68 -3.08 -19.50
CA SER A 193 13.91 -3.30 -20.27
C SER A 193 14.90 -2.13 -20.21
N SER A 194 14.46 -0.97 -19.82
CA SER A 194 15.24 0.28 -19.78
C SER A 194 15.58 0.73 -18.36
N LEU A 195 15.59 -0.20 -17.40
CA LEU A 195 15.93 0.06 -16.01
C LEU A 195 17.41 -0.17 -15.72
N LEU A 196 17.95 0.65 -14.82
CA LEU A 196 19.22 0.44 -14.15
C LEU A 196 18.96 0.07 -12.70
N GLU A 197 19.54 -1.02 -12.25
CA GLU A 197 19.49 -1.43 -10.85
C GLU A 197 20.40 -0.55 -10.02
N VAL A 198 19.91 -0.09 -8.87
CA VAL A 198 20.61 0.74 -7.92
C VAL A 198 20.69 -0.01 -6.60
N LYS A 199 21.92 -0.07 -6.03
CA LYS A 199 22.18 -0.60 -4.70
C LYS A 199 23.29 0.19 -4.07
N HIS A 200 23.00 0.88 -2.98
CA HIS A 200 23.96 1.65 -2.20
C HIS A 200 23.64 1.58 -0.72
N GLU A 201 24.70 1.50 0.07
CA GLU A 201 24.61 1.49 1.53
C GLU A 201 25.68 2.42 2.10
N CYS A 202 25.29 3.24 3.05
CA CYS A 202 26.18 4.11 3.81
C CYS A 202 25.82 4.03 5.30
N GLU A 203 26.51 4.77 6.14
CA GLU A 203 26.32 4.78 7.61
C GLU A 203 24.87 5.05 8.04
N TYR A 204 24.10 5.84 7.28
CA TYR A 204 22.78 6.35 7.68
C TYR A 204 21.61 5.63 7.03
N PHE A 205 21.80 5.12 5.82
CA PHE A 205 20.72 4.48 5.07
C PHE A 205 21.24 3.51 4.02
N LYS A 206 20.37 2.60 3.62
CA LYS A 206 20.50 1.75 2.44
C LYS A 206 19.45 2.17 1.42
N VAL A 207 19.81 2.26 0.14
CA VAL A 207 18.89 2.43 -0.97
C VAL A 207 19.08 1.30 -1.97
N GLU A 208 17.97 0.70 -2.37
CA GLU A 208 17.91 -0.35 -3.39
C GLU A 208 16.75 -0.06 -4.34
N GLY A 209 16.81 -0.58 -5.56
CA GLY A 209 15.71 -0.50 -6.50
C GLY A 209 16.15 -0.21 -7.92
N PHE A 210 15.35 0.56 -8.64
CA PHE A 210 15.52 0.78 -10.06
C PHE A 210 15.31 2.24 -10.42
N ILE A 211 16.15 2.72 -11.36
CA ILE A 211 16.01 4.02 -12.02
C ILE A 211 15.91 3.81 -13.53
N GLY A 212 15.17 4.64 -14.20
CA GLY A 212 15.01 4.59 -15.65
C GLY A 212 16.19 5.20 -16.39
N LYS A 213 16.63 4.60 -17.49
CA LYS A 213 17.54 5.27 -18.43
C LYS A 213 16.88 6.56 -18.94
N PRO A 214 17.65 7.59 -19.33
CA PRO A 214 17.11 8.86 -19.84
C PRO A 214 16.14 8.73 -21.00
N VAL A 215 16.15 7.60 -21.71
CA VAL A 215 15.23 7.32 -22.82
C VAL A 215 13.76 7.13 -22.37
N ILE A 216 13.54 6.74 -21.10
CA ILE A 216 12.19 6.55 -20.53
C ILE A 216 11.80 7.71 -19.60
N THR A 217 11.61 8.89 -20.16
CA THR A 217 11.18 10.07 -19.42
C THR A 217 9.66 10.14 -19.32
N ARG A 218 9.17 10.93 -18.37
CA ARG A 218 7.73 11.15 -18.13
C ARG A 218 7.43 12.65 -18.00
N GLY A 219 6.23 13.06 -18.41
CA GLY A 219 5.77 14.44 -18.29
C GLY A 219 5.31 14.86 -16.90
N ASN A 220 5.36 13.95 -15.91
CA ASN A 220 4.96 14.22 -14.52
C ASN A 220 5.67 13.29 -13.54
N ARG A 221 5.61 13.64 -12.25
CA ARG A 221 6.24 12.91 -11.13
C ARG A 221 5.50 11.65 -10.67
N ASN A 222 4.43 11.22 -11.33
CA ASN A 222 3.65 10.05 -10.88
C ASN A 222 4.43 8.73 -11.02
N TYR A 223 5.53 8.74 -11.76
CA TYR A 223 6.41 7.60 -11.96
C TYR A 223 7.64 7.60 -11.05
N GLU A 224 7.71 8.55 -10.13
CA GLU A 224 8.70 8.60 -9.06
C GLU A 224 8.12 7.91 -7.83
N ASN A 225 8.50 6.64 -7.61
CA ASN A 225 8.01 5.83 -6.51
C ASN A 225 9.10 5.65 -5.46
N TYR A 226 8.83 6.12 -4.25
CA TYR A 226 9.73 6.00 -3.12
C TYR A 226 9.07 5.22 -1.99
N PHE A 227 9.82 4.29 -1.41
CA PHE A 227 9.39 3.48 -0.28
C PHE A 227 10.38 3.66 0.86
N ILE A 228 9.89 3.93 2.05
CA ILE A 228 10.68 4.03 3.29
C ILE A 228 10.18 2.96 4.24
N ASN A 229 11.07 2.04 4.63
CA ASN A 229 10.74 0.91 5.53
C ASN A 229 9.45 0.18 5.08
N GLY A 230 9.33 -0.12 3.79
CA GLY A 230 8.17 -0.80 3.19
C GLY A 230 6.94 0.07 2.95
N ARG A 231 6.96 1.36 3.28
CA ARG A 231 5.81 2.28 3.10
C ARG A 231 6.03 3.23 1.93
N TYR A 232 5.05 3.34 1.05
CA TYR A 232 5.05 4.34 -0.02
C TYR A 232 5.01 5.76 0.55
N VAL A 233 5.90 6.62 0.08
CA VAL A 233 5.98 8.03 0.49
C VAL A 233 6.03 8.96 -0.71
N LYS A 234 5.37 10.12 -0.58
CA LYS A 234 5.57 11.26 -1.48
C LYS A 234 6.51 12.26 -0.80
N SER A 235 7.71 12.43 -1.33
CA SER A 235 8.71 13.32 -0.76
C SER A 235 9.25 14.26 -1.82
N ASN A 236 8.92 15.54 -1.70
CA ASN A 236 9.48 16.59 -2.57
C ASN A 236 11.00 16.69 -2.42
N ILE A 237 11.55 16.27 -1.29
CA ILE A 237 12.97 16.31 -1.00
C ILE A 237 13.67 15.23 -1.82
N LEU A 238 13.17 13.97 -1.79
CA LEU A 238 13.69 12.88 -2.61
C LEU A 238 13.53 13.18 -4.11
N SER A 239 12.36 13.66 -4.52
CA SER A 239 12.14 14.05 -5.92
C SER A 239 13.17 15.07 -6.40
N ARG A 240 13.44 16.14 -5.64
CA ARG A 240 14.45 17.15 -6.01
C ARG A 240 15.85 16.56 -6.11
N ALA A 241 16.26 15.68 -5.18
CA ALA A 241 17.56 15.05 -5.21
C ALA A 241 17.75 14.16 -6.45
N ILE A 242 16.72 13.39 -6.80
CA ILE A 242 16.73 12.54 -7.99
C ILE A 242 16.69 13.38 -9.27
N GLU A 243 15.82 14.37 -9.35
CA GLU A 243 15.73 15.29 -10.51
C GLU A 243 17.05 16.04 -10.73
N GLU A 244 17.73 16.48 -9.67
CA GLU A 244 19.05 17.13 -9.80
C GLU A 244 20.11 16.16 -10.35
N ALA A 245 20.06 14.86 -9.95
CA ALA A 245 20.94 13.83 -10.51
C ALA A 245 20.71 13.62 -12.02
N TYR A 246 19.48 13.78 -12.48
CA TYR A 246 19.10 13.63 -13.89
C TYR A 246 19.21 14.91 -14.72
N LYS A 247 19.51 16.05 -14.13
CA LYS A 247 19.46 17.37 -14.75
C LYS A 247 20.25 17.50 -16.07
N SER A 248 21.41 16.83 -16.15
CA SER A 248 22.23 16.84 -17.38
C SER A 248 21.75 15.86 -18.45
N PHE A 249 20.75 15.02 -18.15
CA PHE A 249 20.30 13.94 -19.03
C PHE A 249 18.86 14.13 -19.51
N LEU A 250 18.05 14.95 -18.82
CA LEU A 250 16.65 15.18 -19.14
C LEU A 250 16.40 16.58 -19.66
N MET A 251 15.45 16.70 -20.58
CA MET A 251 14.96 18.00 -21.02
C MET A 251 14.11 18.67 -19.93
N GLN A 252 13.92 19.97 -20.06
CA GLN A 252 13.05 20.74 -19.16
C GLN A 252 11.63 20.15 -19.13
N HIS A 253 11.03 20.07 -17.93
CA HIS A 253 9.71 19.46 -17.68
C HIS A 253 9.61 17.94 -17.96
N GLN A 254 10.73 17.26 -18.04
CA GLN A 254 10.77 15.81 -18.02
C GLN A 254 11.22 15.28 -16.65
N TYR A 255 10.63 14.17 -16.24
CA TYR A 255 10.84 13.55 -14.94
C TYR A 255 11.34 12.11 -15.11
N PRO A 256 12.24 11.65 -14.24
CA PRO A 256 12.75 10.28 -14.31
C PRO A 256 11.70 9.26 -13.88
N PHE A 257 11.83 8.03 -14.38
CA PHE A 257 11.18 6.87 -13.81
C PHE A 257 12.02 6.34 -12.65
N THR A 258 11.42 6.15 -11.47
CA THR A 258 12.11 5.57 -10.33
C THR A 258 11.22 4.68 -9.49
N VAL A 259 11.80 3.59 -8.96
CA VAL A 259 11.22 2.74 -7.92
C VAL A 259 12.32 2.45 -6.92
N LEU A 260 12.39 3.22 -5.84
CA LEU A 260 13.49 3.20 -4.87
C LEU A 260 13.00 2.88 -3.47
N TYR A 261 13.73 2.00 -2.81
CA TYR A 261 13.46 1.52 -1.45
C TYR A 261 14.57 2.01 -0.53
N PHE A 262 14.20 2.77 0.49
CA PHE A 262 15.09 3.32 1.50
C PHE A 262 14.88 2.60 2.83
N THR A 263 15.96 2.17 3.45
CA THR A 263 15.98 1.66 4.83
C THR A 263 16.92 2.56 5.63
N PHE A 264 16.41 3.18 6.68
CA PHE A 264 17.19 4.03 7.58
C PHE A 264 17.62 3.24 8.81
N PHE A 265 18.91 3.37 9.21
CA PHE A 265 19.53 2.61 10.30
C PHE A 265 19.49 3.34 11.65
N SER A 266 19.32 4.65 11.66
CA SER A 266 19.20 5.44 12.88
C SER A 266 17.77 5.93 13.08
N GLU A 267 17.39 6.26 14.33
CA GLU A 267 16.16 6.98 14.69
C GLU A 267 16.23 8.42 14.14
N LEU A 268 16.21 8.53 12.83
CA LEU A 268 15.83 9.77 12.19
C LEU A 268 14.36 9.96 12.53
N ASP A 269 14.04 11.12 13.10
CA ASP A 269 12.69 11.53 13.47
C ASP A 269 11.77 11.55 12.24
N VAL A 270 11.42 10.34 11.81
CA VAL A 270 10.52 10.07 10.71
C VAL A 270 9.13 10.15 11.33
N ASN A 271 8.60 11.36 11.41
CA ASN A 271 7.32 11.66 12.05
C ASN A 271 6.18 10.91 11.35
N VAL A 272 5.87 9.70 11.84
CA VAL A 272 4.95 8.69 11.28
C VAL A 272 3.49 9.16 11.31
N HIS A 273 3.18 10.27 12.03
CA HIS A 273 1.82 10.66 12.41
C HIS A 273 1.10 11.64 11.50
N ARG A 274 1.70 12.05 10.37
CA ARG A 274 0.99 12.91 9.40
C ARG A 274 0.96 12.26 8.01
N PRO A 275 -0.13 12.41 7.25
CA PRO A 275 -0.23 11.92 5.86
C PRO A 275 0.75 12.62 4.89
N ARG A 276 1.64 13.46 5.40
CA ARG A 276 2.78 14.07 4.71
C ARG A 276 4.04 13.78 5.52
N TRP A 277 4.79 12.79 5.08
CA TRP A 277 6.15 12.58 5.52
C TRP A 277 6.98 13.81 5.16
N SER A 278 7.36 14.62 6.13
CA SER A 278 8.34 15.66 5.95
C SER A 278 9.65 15.19 6.60
N LEU A 279 10.63 14.86 5.79
CA LEU A 279 12.01 14.83 6.24
C LEU A 279 12.33 16.25 6.71
N GLY A 280 12.61 16.42 7.99
CA GLY A 280 12.96 17.72 8.56
C GLY A 280 14.20 18.31 7.89
N SER A 281 14.38 19.63 7.93
CA SER A 281 15.53 20.34 7.35
C SER A 281 16.79 20.24 8.22
N THR A 282 17.14 19.05 8.70
CA THR A 282 18.33 18.81 9.50
C THR A 282 19.58 18.70 8.62
N THR A 283 20.75 18.95 9.17
CA THR A 283 22.06 18.78 8.51
C THR A 283 22.20 17.37 7.94
N THR A 284 21.71 16.36 8.66
CA THR A 284 21.70 14.95 8.26
C THR A 284 20.87 14.70 7.00
N THR A 285 19.68 15.33 6.90
CA THR A 285 18.83 15.25 5.70
C THR A 285 19.53 15.82 4.47
N ARG A 286 20.22 16.95 4.63
CA ARG A 286 20.99 17.60 3.55
C ARG A 286 22.16 16.75 3.09
N TYR A 287 22.89 16.12 4.01
CA TYR A 287 23.96 15.20 3.71
C TYR A 287 23.44 13.97 2.95
N MET A 288 22.36 13.37 3.40
CA MET A 288 21.71 12.23 2.74
C MET A 288 21.30 12.56 1.30
N LEU A 289 20.73 13.73 1.07
CA LEU A 289 20.33 14.17 -0.28
C LEU A 289 21.52 14.29 -1.20
N ASN A 290 22.63 14.86 -0.71
CA ASN A 290 23.87 14.95 -1.48
C ASN A 290 24.42 13.56 -1.82
N CYS A 291 24.42 12.63 -0.88
CA CYS A 291 24.83 11.24 -1.12
C CYS A 291 23.96 10.56 -2.18
N VAL A 292 22.64 10.70 -2.09
CA VAL A 292 21.70 10.14 -3.08
C VAL A 292 21.97 10.75 -4.47
N THR A 293 22.10 12.08 -4.55
CA THR A 293 22.34 12.79 -5.82
C THR A 293 23.64 12.35 -6.47
N GLN A 294 24.76 12.37 -5.73
CA GLN A 294 26.08 11.98 -6.25
C GLN A 294 26.09 10.53 -6.71
N TYR A 295 25.46 9.64 -5.94
CA TYR A 295 25.43 8.23 -6.25
C TYR A 295 24.58 7.94 -7.50
N MET A 296 23.44 8.59 -7.65
CA MET A 296 22.60 8.46 -8.84
C MET A 296 23.29 9.00 -10.09
N GLN A 297 24.00 10.13 -10.00
CA GLN A 297 24.83 10.65 -11.09
C GLN A 297 25.89 9.65 -11.52
N PHE A 298 26.57 9.01 -10.56
CA PHE A 298 27.57 7.98 -10.87
C PHE A 298 26.98 6.81 -11.68
N TYR A 299 25.77 6.34 -11.33
CA TYR A 299 25.09 5.27 -12.08
C TYR A 299 24.67 5.69 -13.47
N LEU A 300 24.24 6.94 -13.66
CA LEU A 300 23.83 7.46 -14.95
C LEU A 300 25.02 7.70 -15.91
N ILE A 301 26.20 8.04 -15.36
CA ILE A 301 27.40 8.32 -16.19
C ILE A 301 28.10 7.02 -16.61
N ARG A 302 28.08 5.96 -15.78
CA ARG A 302 28.85 4.73 -16.06
C ARG A 302 28.11 3.70 -16.92
N ARG A 303 26.87 3.92 -17.29
CA ARG A 303 26.04 3.00 -18.11
C ARG A 303 25.21 3.72 -19.16
#